data_9ac6a8419c6e46beeb899f944162e798
#
_entry.id   9ac6a8419c6e46beeb899f944162e798
#
_cell.length_a   1.000
_cell.length_b   1.000
_cell.length_c   1.000
_cell.angle_alpha   90.00
_cell.angle_beta   90.00
_cell.angle_gamma   90.00
#
_symmetry.space_group_name_H-M   'P 1'
#
loop_
_entity.id
_entity.type
_entity.pdbx_description
1 polymer ?
#
loop_
_entity_poly.entity_id
_entity_poly.type
_entity_poly.pdbx_seq_one_letter_code
_entity_poly.pdbx_strand_id
1 'polypeptide(L)'
;MELTESGLQNSSEQSAATTPAALAAGDLYVAPNGSANNPGTLASPTTLANALTQIAPGKTIFLRGGTYTFSETVTIERGNSGTSGQRKNLVAYGTEKPVFDFSAQAFSSTNRGLQMFGDYWLVKGLEVKGAGDNGIFIGGSYNRLEQIEAHHNRDTGIQLGRYASTAAKSEWPAYNEIIRSYSHNNYDPDDGEDADGFAAKLTVGPGNLFDACIAAYNVDDGWDLYSKTDTGAIGAVTIRNSIAYANGATSDGTSTSNSDGNGFKLGGEKIAVNHIVENSIAFNNKKHGFTYNSNPGSIQMKNNSSWNNGQSNFAFDVGTHLFTNNLSFQGGASDKTSGTDVSSTNVWWKNKKSVNDKGLLASADDFISLVPSVTRSSDGTPVLGNFLKLAAGSDLIGSGTPAGTNIGAR
;
A
#
# COMPACT_ATOMS: atom_id res chain seq x y z
N MET A 1 -29.68 9.55 -61.63
CA MET A 1 -28.53 10.21 -60.99
C MET A 1 -28.21 9.36 -59.77
N GLU A 2 -27.29 8.41 -59.97
CA GLU A 2 -26.95 7.35 -59.05
C GLU A 2 -26.05 7.92 -57.96
N LEU A 3 -26.33 7.54 -56.70
CA LEU A 3 -25.46 7.78 -55.55
C LEU A 3 -24.65 6.52 -55.30
N THR A 4 -23.35 6.61 -55.49
CA THR A 4 -22.40 5.54 -55.20
C THR A 4 -22.11 5.46 -53.70
N GLU A 5 -22.32 4.26 -53.12
CA GLU A 5 -21.86 3.88 -51.80
C GLU A 5 -20.34 3.76 -51.75
N SER A 6 -19.68 4.51 -50.85
CA SER A 6 -18.27 4.34 -50.54
C SER A 6 -18.13 3.43 -49.30
N GLY A 7 -17.53 2.28 -49.49
CA GLY A 7 -17.32 1.26 -48.47
C GLY A 7 -16.39 1.74 -47.38
N LEU A 8 -16.82 1.50 -46.11
CA LEU A 8 -15.99 1.56 -44.91
C LEU A 8 -15.14 0.28 -44.83
N GLN A 9 -13.86 0.41 -45.07
CA GLN A 9 -12.90 -0.65 -44.75
C GLN A 9 -12.69 -0.69 -43.22
N ASN A 10 -13.14 -1.77 -42.60
CA ASN A 10 -12.77 -2.14 -41.26
C ASN A 10 -11.32 -2.59 -41.24
N SER A 11 -10.40 -1.77 -40.75
CA SER A 11 -9.06 -2.20 -40.38
C SER A 11 -9.12 -2.86 -39.02
N SER A 12 -9.20 -4.19 -38.98
CA SER A 12 -8.92 -5.00 -37.81
C SER A 12 -7.42 -4.89 -37.53
N GLU A 13 -7.03 -4.03 -36.59
CA GLU A 13 -5.70 -4.09 -35.98
C GLU A 13 -5.59 -5.39 -35.19
N GLN A 14 -5.00 -6.39 -35.81
CA GLN A 14 -4.57 -7.62 -35.18
C GLN A 14 -3.42 -7.27 -34.24
N SER A 15 -3.69 -7.18 -32.93
CA SER A 15 -2.65 -7.06 -31.91
C SER A 15 -1.67 -8.21 -32.07
N ALA A 16 -0.48 -7.91 -32.54
CA ALA A 16 0.60 -8.87 -32.64
C ALA A 16 0.91 -9.42 -31.24
N ALA A 17 0.63 -10.70 -31.02
CA ALA A 17 1.06 -11.42 -29.85
C ALA A 17 2.60 -11.35 -29.80
N THR A 18 3.13 -10.61 -28.84
CA THR A 18 4.57 -10.54 -28.60
C THR A 18 5.05 -11.94 -28.23
N THR A 19 5.86 -12.55 -29.08
CA THR A 19 6.54 -13.82 -28.77
C THR A 19 7.29 -13.66 -27.46
N PRO A 20 7.07 -14.55 -26.44
CA PRO A 20 7.78 -14.44 -25.19
C PRO A 20 9.28 -14.51 -25.41
N ALA A 21 10.03 -13.62 -24.76
CA ALA A 21 11.48 -13.64 -24.80
C ALA A 21 11.99 -15.03 -24.38
N ALA A 22 13.02 -15.52 -25.07
CA ALA A 22 13.65 -16.78 -24.69
C ALA A 22 14.15 -16.69 -23.24
N LEU A 23 13.93 -17.78 -22.44
CA LEU A 23 14.43 -17.90 -21.07
C LEU A 23 15.94 -17.61 -21.00
N ALA A 24 16.32 -16.72 -20.08
CA ALA A 24 17.72 -16.64 -19.67
C ALA A 24 18.08 -17.92 -18.89
N ALA A 25 19.26 -18.49 -19.15
CA ALA A 25 19.68 -19.69 -18.46
C ALA A 25 19.56 -19.53 -16.93
N GLY A 26 18.87 -20.45 -16.28
CA GLY A 26 18.63 -20.44 -14.83
C GLY A 26 17.32 -19.77 -14.37
N ASP A 27 16.49 -19.25 -15.27
CA ASP A 27 15.11 -18.85 -14.94
C ASP A 27 14.19 -20.08 -14.89
N LEU A 28 13.10 -20.00 -14.12
CA LEU A 28 12.18 -21.12 -13.88
C LEU A 28 10.72 -20.70 -14.10
N TYR A 29 9.92 -21.60 -14.66
CA TYR A 29 8.47 -21.49 -14.69
C TYR A 29 7.84 -22.35 -13.61
N VAL A 30 6.86 -21.77 -12.93
CA VAL A 30 6.05 -22.41 -11.89
C VAL A 30 4.57 -22.31 -12.30
N ALA A 31 3.82 -23.37 -12.09
CA ALA A 31 2.37 -23.41 -12.36
C ALA A 31 1.61 -24.11 -11.23
N PRO A 32 0.28 -23.83 -11.05
CA PRO A 32 -0.53 -24.51 -10.03
C PRO A 32 -0.48 -26.03 -10.13
N ASN A 33 -0.37 -26.56 -11.34
CA ASN A 33 -0.23 -27.99 -11.65
C ASN A 33 1.20 -28.42 -11.95
N GLY A 34 2.20 -27.61 -11.57
CA GLY A 34 3.61 -27.94 -11.73
C GLY A 34 4.01 -29.15 -10.89
N SER A 35 5.10 -29.82 -11.28
CA SER A 35 5.64 -30.97 -10.56
C SER A 35 7.08 -30.71 -10.14
N ALA A 36 7.46 -31.10 -8.91
CA ALA A 36 8.82 -30.96 -8.43
C ALA A 36 9.85 -31.71 -9.28
N ASN A 37 9.42 -32.73 -10.02
CA ASN A 37 10.27 -33.50 -10.94
C ASN A 37 10.45 -32.82 -12.30
N ASN A 38 9.73 -31.75 -12.59
CA ASN A 38 9.80 -31.04 -13.85
C ASN A 38 11.02 -30.07 -13.85
N PRO A 39 11.61 -29.81 -15.02
CA PRO A 39 12.80 -28.96 -15.15
C PRO A 39 12.50 -27.45 -14.98
N GLY A 40 11.25 -27.03 -14.79
CA GLY A 40 10.87 -25.63 -14.66
C GLY A 40 10.88 -24.86 -15.98
N THR A 41 10.67 -25.54 -17.12
CA THR A 41 10.47 -24.86 -18.41
C THR A 41 9.01 -24.43 -18.60
N LEU A 42 8.72 -23.58 -19.58
CA LEU A 42 7.35 -23.17 -19.90
C LEU A 42 6.44 -24.36 -20.23
N ALA A 43 6.97 -25.39 -20.94
CA ALA A 43 6.22 -26.59 -21.29
C ALA A 43 6.13 -27.61 -20.15
N SER A 44 7.03 -27.55 -19.19
CA SER A 44 7.10 -28.46 -18.03
C SER A 44 7.44 -27.66 -16.76
N PRO A 45 6.46 -26.90 -16.23
CA PRO A 45 6.65 -26.06 -15.07
C PRO A 45 6.92 -26.87 -13.80
N THR A 46 7.77 -26.35 -12.92
CA THR A 46 8.02 -26.93 -11.60
C THR A 46 7.05 -26.39 -10.54
N THR A 47 7.18 -26.84 -9.30
CA THR A 47 6.44 -26.28 -8.15
C THR A 47 7.12 -25.02 -7.62
N LEU A 48 6.36 -24.16 -6.92
CA LEU A 48 6.91 -22.97 -6.26
C LEU A 48 7.98 -23.35 -5.23
N ALA A 49 7.73 -24.35 -4.40
CA ALA A 49 8.69 -24.81 -3.38
C ALA A 49 10.03 -25.23 -4.01
N ASN A 50 9.98 -26.02 -5.09
CA ASN A 50 11.19 -26.44 -5.80
C ASN A 50 11.93 -25.26 -6.44
N ALA A 51 11.20 -24.30 -7.05
CA ALA A 51 11.79 -23.12 -7.66
C ALA A 51 12.49 -22.22 -6.62
N LEU A 52 11.86 -22.00 -5.46
CA LEU A 52 12.45 -21.18 -4.38
C LEU A 52 13.77 -21.75 -3.85
N THR A 53 13.96 -23.07 -3.87
CA THR A 53 15.23 -23.69 -3.45
C THR A 53 16.33 -23.60 -4.48
N GLN A 54 15.98 -23.50 -5.77
CA GLN A 54 16.95 -23.55 -6.88
C GLN A 54 17.36 -22.18 -7.42
N ILE A 55 16.53 -21.16 -7.24
CA ILE A 55 16.74 -19.86 -7.89
C ILE A 55 18.03 -19.19 -7.44
N ALA A 56 18.85 -18.80 -8.40
CA ALA A 56 20.10 -18.06 -8.15
C ALA A 56 19.88 -16.53 -8.17
N PRO A 57 20.76 -15.73 -7.57
CA PRO A 57 20.74 -14.28 -7.72
C PRO A 57 20.73 -13.83 -9.20
N GLY A 58 19.93 -12.81 -9.50
CA GLY A 58 19.74 -12.29 -10.86
C GLY A 58 18.80 -13.10 -11.73
N LYS A 59 18.18 -14.16 -11.20
CA LYS A 59 17.27 -15.04 -11.94
C LYS A 59 15.80 -14.83 -11.55
N THR A 60 14.91 -15.35 -12.40
CA THR A 60 13.47 -15.12 -12.31
C THR A 60 12.70 -16.43 -12.21
N ILE A 61 11.80 -16.48 -11.23
CA ILE A 61 10.69 -17.44 -11.16
C ILE A 61 9.48 -16.77 -11.80
N PHE A 62 9.04 -17.30 -12.94
CA PHE A 62 7.84 -16.88 -13.62
C PHE A 62 6.63 -17.69 -13.10
N LEU A 63 5.69 -17.00 -12.47
CA LEU A 63 4.44 -17.58 -12.02
C LEU A 63 3.43 -17.60 -13.16
N ARG A 64 2.98 -18.78 -13.56
CA ARG A 64 1.88 -18.94 -14.50
C ARG A 64 0.56 -18.60 -13.80
N GLY A 65 -0.40 -18.09 -14.54
CA GLY A 65 -1.73 -17.76 -14.04
C GLY A 65 -2.48 -18.96 -13.47
N GLY A 66 -3.42 -18.68 -12.60
CA GLY A 66 -4.25 -19.63 -11.90
C GLY A 66 -4.03 -19.64 -10.40
N THR A 67 -4.79 -20.45 -9.68
CA THR A 67 -4.79 -20.48 -8.22
C THR A 67 -3.83 -21.53 -7.69
N TYR A 68 -2.89 -21.09 -6.89
CA TYR A 68 -1.98 -21.90 -6.08
C TYR A 68 -2.57 -22.01 -4.68
N THR A 69 -3.07 -23.18 -4.31
CA THR A 69 -3.70 -23.41 -2.99
C THR A 69 -2.67 -23.90 -2.00
N PHE A 70 -2.61 -23.25 -0.85
CA PHE A 70 -1.69 -23.57 0.24
C PHE A 70 -2.45 -23.77 1.56
N SER A 71 -2.09 -24.79 2.31
CA SER A 71 -2.51 -25.00 3.71
C SER A 71 -1.47 -24.58 4.72
N GLU A 72 -0.25 -24.27 4.25
CA GLU A 72 0.90 -23.89 5.05
C GLU A 72 1.48 -22.56 4.54
N THR A 73 2.24 -21.88 5.38
CA THR A 73 2.97 -20.67 5.03
C THR A 73 4.01 -20.97 3.92
N VAL A 74 4.02 -20.15 2.88
CA VAL A 74 5.09 -20.16 1.88
C VAL A 74 6.21 -19.26 2.35
N THR A 75 7.40 -19.80 2.60
CA THR A 75 8.52 -19.04 3.13
C THR A 75 9.67 -18.89 2.12
N ILE A 76 10.08 -17.65 1.91
CA ILE A 76 11.39 -17.32 1.35
C ILE A 76 12.36 -17.22 2.53
N GLU A 77 13.16 -18.25 2.72
CA GLU A 77 13.98 -18.43 3.91
C GLU A 77 15.06 -17.33 4.08
N ARG A 78 15.46 -17.08 5.33
CA ARG A 78 16.62 -16.21 5.62
C ARG A 78 17.87 -16.79 4.95
N GLY A 79 18.59 -15.92 4.23
CA GLY A 79 19.74 -16.35 3.41
C GLY A 79 19.39 -16.77 1.98
N ASN A 80 18.12 -17.05 1.68
CA ASN A 80 17.65 -17.16 0.30
C ASN A 80 17.51 -15.75 -0.32
N SER A 81 18.64 -15.09 -0.56
CA SER A 81 18.70 -13.68 -0.92
C SER A 81 19.27 -13.47 -2.32
N GLY A 82 18.85 -12.37 -2.96
CA GLY A 82 19.58 -11.77 -4.07
C GLY A 82 20.76 -10.92 -3.58
N THR A 83 21.20 -9.99 -4.41
CA THR A 83 22.20 -8.97 -4.08
C THR A 83 21.74 -7.61 -4.62
N SER A 84 22.41 -6.51 -4.22
CA SER A 84 22.06 -5.16 -4.69
C SER A 84 22.06 -5.00 -6.22
N GLY A 85 22.88 -5.75 -6.94
CA GLY A 85 22.93 -5.74 -8.42
C GLY A 85 22.18 -6.89 -9.08
N GLN A 86 21.78 -7.91 -8.32
CA GLN A 86 21.19 -9.14 -8.84
C GLN A 86 20.06 -9.63 -7.93
N ARG A 87 18.90 -8.97 -7.99
CA ARG A 87 17.72 -9.42 -7.27
C ARG A 87 17.31 -10.82 -7.71
N LYS A 88 16.74 -11.59 -6.80
CA LYS A 88 15.92 -12.75 -7.17
C LYS A 88 14.51 -12.25 -7.48
N ASN A 89 13.86 -12.81 -8.48
CA ASN A 89 12.57 -12.30 -8.93
C ASN A 89 11.52 -13.42 -8.85
N LEU A 90 10.35 -13.07 -8.31
CA LEU A 90 9.14 -13.88 -8.31
C LEU A 90 8.04 -13.05 -8.97
N VAL A 91 7.75 -13.30 -10.24
CA VAL A 91 6.92 -12.40 -11.04
C VAL A 91 5.86 -13.15 -11.85
N ALA A 92 4.69 -12.54 -12.02
CA ALA A 92 3.68 -13.04 -12.94
C ALA A 92 4.23 -13.14 -14.37
N TYR A 93 3.89 -14.21 -15.08
CA TYR A 93 4.31 -14.38 -16.46
C TYR A 93 3.44 -13.55 -17.40
N GLY A 94 4.03 -12.61 -18.10
CA GLY A 94 3.32 -11.75 -19.05
C GLY A 94 2.18 -10.96 -18.37
N THR A 95 0.96 -11.19 -18.81
CA THR A 95 -0.26 -10.59 -18.26
C THR A 95 -1.09 -11.59 -17.44
N GLU A 96 -0.54 -12.77 -17.17
CA GLU A 96 -1.20 -13.81 -16.39
C GLU A 96 -1.37 -13.36 -14.93
N LYS A 97 -2.38 -13.90 -14.26
CA LYS A 97 -2.73 -13.55 -12.87
C LYS A 97 -2.54 -14.78 -11.97
N PRO A 98 -1.39 -14.91 -11.31
CA PRO A 98 -1.20 -15.91 -10.25
C PRO A 98 -1.90 -15.47 -8.96
N VAL A 99 -2.62 -16.39 -8.33
CA VAL A 99 -3.31 -16.19 -7.06
C VAL A 99 -2.75 -17.18 -6.04
N PHE A 100 -2.18 -16.68 -4.96
CA PHE A 100 -1.80 -17.49 -3.79
C PHE A 100 -2.97 -17.49 -2.82
N ASP A 101 -3.68 -18.60 -2.76
CA ASP A 101 -4.87 -18.81 -1.93
C ASP A 101 -4.53 -19.64 -0.70
N PHE A 102 -4.56 -18.98 0.46
CA PHE A 102 -4.29 -19.56 1.77
C PHE A 102 -5.56 -19.85 2.57
N SER A 103 -6.73 -19.84 1.94
CA SER A 103 -8.03 -20.03 2.63
C SER A 103 -8.17 -21.38 3.34
N ALA A 104 -7.30 -22.34 3.04
CA ALA A 104 -7.21 -23.63 3.74
C ALA A 104 -6.47 -23.54 5.08
N GLN A 105 -5.78 -22.43 5.39
CA GLN A 105 -5.13 -22.25 6.69
C GLN A 105 -6.16 -22.00 7.78
N ALA A 106 -5.91 -22.55 8.97
CA ALA A 106 -6.63 -22.16 10.18
C ALA A 106 -6.19 -20.75 10.62
N PHE A 107 -7.08 -20.03 11.30
CA PHE A 107 -6.71 -18.77 11.97
C PHE A 107 -5.66 -19.06 13.06
N SER A 108 -4.53 -18.39 12.98
CA SER A 108 -3.45 -18.45 13.97
C SER A 108 -2.39 -17.41 13.62
N SER A 109 -1.85 -16.70 14.60
CA SER A 109 -0.76 -15.71 14.46
C SER A 109 0.56 -16.25 13.88
N THR A 110 0.63 -17.53 13.59
CA THR A 110 1.77 -18.19 12.91
C THR A 110 1.48 -18.58 11.47
N ASN A 111 0.20 -18.52 11.04
CA ASN A 111 -0.24 -18.97 9.72
C ASN A 111 -0.27 -17.84 8.69
N ARG A 112 0.89 -17.23 8.46
CA ARG A 112 1.07 -16.20 7.43
C ARG A 112 0.91 -16.80 6.03
N GLY A 113 0.58 -15.97 5.08
CA GLY A 113 0.55 -16.37 3.68
C GLY A 113 1.96 -16.51 3.10
N LEU A 114 2.44 -15.47 2.41
CA LEU A 114 3.81 -15.41 1.91
C LEU A 114 4.73 -14.74 2.94
N GLN A 115 5.70 -15.46 3.46
CA GLN A 115 6.68 -14.98 4.42
C GLN A 115 8.04 -14.78 3.76
N MET A 116 8.58 -13.55 3.80
CA MET A 116 9.80 -13.17 3.09
C MET A 116 10.90 -12.79 4.09
N PHE A 117 11.80 -13.71 4.41
CA PHE A 117 12.96 -13.46 5.26
C PHE A 117 14.24 -13.21 4.48
N GLY A 118 14.26 -13.55 3.17
CA GLY A 118 15.35 -13.23 2.26
C GLY A 118 15.38 -11.75 1.88
N ASP A 119 16.57 -11.28 1.51
CA ASP A 119 16.82 -9.91 1.07
C ASP A 119 16.89 -9.81 -0.46
N TYR A 120 16.70 -8.59 -1.00
CA TYR A 120 16.88 -8.29 -2.42
C TYR A 120 16.01 -9.15 -3.35
N TRP A 121 14.74 -9.32 -3.01
CA TRP A 121 13.75 -9.91 -3.89
C TRP A 121 12.93 -8.83 -4.61
N LEU A 122 12.50 -9.15 -5.82
CA LEU A 122 11.37 -8.49 -6.50
C LEU A 122 10.22 -9.49 -6.54
N VAL A 123 9.07 -9.12 -5.95
CA VAL A 123 7.79 -9.84 -6.10
C VAL A 123 6.84 -8.97 -6.88
N LYS A 124 6.28 -9.45 -8.00
CA LYS A 124 5.47 -8.61 -8.87
C LYS A 124 4.27 -9.32 -9.48
N GLY A 125 3.11 -8.62 -9.44
CA GLY A 125 1.91 -9.04 -10.16
C GLY A 125 1.21 -10.25 -9.52
N LEU A 126 1.25 -10.37 -8.19
CA LEU A 126 0.71 -11.49 -7.42
C LEU A 126 -0.50 -11.04 -6.60
N GLU A 127 -1.56 -11.86 -6.62
CA GLU A 127 -2.67 -11.79 -5.67
C GLU A 127 -2.42 -12.76 -4.52
N VAL A 128 -2.62 -12.29 -3.27
CA VAL A 128 -2.45 -13.10 -2.03
C VAL A 128 -3.70 -12.94 -1.18
N LYS A 129 -4.34 -14.05 -0.82
CA LYS A 129 -5.60 -14.00 -0.08
C LYS A 129 -5.78 -15.15 0.91
N GLY A 130 -6.64 -14.90 1.90
CA GLY A 130 -7.17 -15.91 2.79
C GLY A 130 -6.18 -16.46 3.80
N ALA A 131 -5.05 -15.79 4.04
CA ALA A 131 -4.07 -16.22 5.04
C ALA A 131 -4.68 -16.25 6.45
N GLY A 132 -4.24 -17.20 7.26
CA GLY A 132 -4.68 -17.36 8.65
C GLY A 132 -4.12 -16.29 9.60
N ASP A 133 -3.23 -15.44 9.13
CA ASP A 133 -2.60 -14.29 9.77
C ASP A 133 -2.32 -13.26 8.66
N ASN A 134 -1.17 -12.58 8.64
CA ASN A 134 -0.80 -11.63 7.61
C ASN A 134 -0.80 -12.25 6.20
N GLY A 135 -1.32 -11.54 5.20
CA GLY A 135 -1.24 -11.98 3.81
C GLY A 135 0.20 -12.12 3.32
N ILE A 136 1.00 -11.07 3.50
CA ILE A 136 2.44 -11.07 3.24
C ILE A 136 3.16 -10.50 4.47
N PHE A 137 4.17 -11.23 4.95
CA PHE A 137 5.04 -10.77 6.02
C PHE A 137 6.48 -10.61 5.53
N ILE A 138 7.08 -9.43 5.73
CA ILE A 138 8.42 -9.10 5.25
C ILE A 138 9.35 -8.92 6.44
N GLY A 139 10.26 -9.88 6.63
CA GLY A 139 11.32 -9.84 7.65
C GLY A 139 12.71 -9.58 7.09
N GLY A 140 12.87 -9.62 5.76
CA GLY A 140 14.11 -9.29 5.05
C GLY A 140 14.17 -7.81 4.65
N SER A 141 15.30 -7.40 4.07
CA SER A 141 15.58 -6.02 3.69
C SER A 141 15.82 -5.87 2.19
N TYR A 142 15.68 -4.63 1.69
CA TYR A 142 15.93 -4.28 0.28
C TYR A 142 15.01 -5.03 -0.70
N ASN A 143 13.86 -5.53 -0.26
CA ASN A 143 12.88 -6.18 -1.12
C ASN A 143 12.01 -5.14 -1.83
N ARG A 144 11.50 -5.50 -3.01
CA ARG A 144 10.55 -4.70 -3.76
C ARG A 144 9.32 -5.54 -4.08
N LEU A 145 8.18 -5.10 -3.59
CA LEU A 145 6.87 -5.65 -3.92
C LEU A 145 6.18 -4.66 -4.87
N GLU A 146 5.73 -5.13 -6.02
CA GLU A 146 5.14 -4.27 -7.05
C GLU A 146 3.88 -4.89 -7.62
N GLN A 147 2.79 -4.11 -7.71
CA GLN A 147 1.51 -4.59 -8.25
C GLN A 147 0.96 -5.81 -7.49
N ILE A 148 1.11 -5.81 -6.18
CA ILE A 148 0.55 -6.86 -5.33
C ILE A 148 -0.90 -6.49 -4.98
N GLU A 149 -1.76 -7.51 -4.90
CA GLU A 149 -3.09 -7.41 -4.32
C GLU A 149 -3.17 -8.36 -3.12
N ALA A 150 -3.38 -7.81 -1.91
CA ALA A 150 -3.47 -8.60 -0.67
C ALA A 150 -4.83 -8.37 -0.03
N HIS A 151 -5.62 -9.44 0.18
CA HIS A 151 -6.98 -9.26 0.65
C HIS A 151 -7.58 -10.48 1.37
N HIS A 152 -8.60 -10.21 2.19
CA HIS A 152 -9.32 -11.24 2.96
C HIS A 152 -8.40 -12.10 3.82
N ASN A 153 -7.28 -11.52 4.29
CA ASN A 153 -6.39 -12.15 5.25
C ASN A 153 -6.91 -11.87 6.66
N ARG A 154 -6.50 -12.70 7.63
CA ARG A 154 -7.01 -12.65 9.02
C ARG A 154 -6.13 -11.85 9.98
N ASP A 155 -5.36 -10.93 9.44
CA ASP A 155 -4.55 -9.87 10.04
C ASP A 155 -4.18 -8.90 8.90
N THR A 156 -3.14 -8.10 9.04
CA THR A 156 -2.67 -7.12 8.04
C THR A 156 -2.42 -7.74 6.67
N GLY A 157 -2.84 -7.06 5.61
CA GLY A 157 -2.59 -7.51 4.24
C GLY A 157 -1.11 -7.62 3.91
N ILE A 158 -0.30 -6.57 4.16
CA ILE A 158 1.17 -6.59 3.97
C ILE A 158 1.84 -5.94 5.19
N GLN A 159 2.56 -6.74 5.97
CA GLN A 159 3.25 -6.30 7.18
C GLN A 159 4.76 -6.46 7.08
N LEU A 160 5.49 -5.47 7.59
CA LEU A 160 6.93 -5.52 7.85
C LEU A 160 7.17 -5.70 9.35
N GLY A 161 8.10 -6.57 9.71
CA GLY A 161 8.50 -6.81 11.09
C GLY A 161 9.70 -7.77 11.17
N ARG A 162 10.36 -7.83 12.33
CA ARG A 162 11.55 -8.68 12.50
C ARG A 162 11.25 -10.16 12.20
N TYR A 163 12.20 -10.85 11.58
CA TYR A 163 12.06 -12.27 11.21
C TYR A 163 12.03 -13.22 12.41
N ALA A 164 12.58 -12.81 13.55
CA ALA A 164 12.60 -13.58 14.80
C ALA A 164 12.52 -12.65 16.01
N SER A 165 11.93 -13.13 17.11
CA SER A 165 11.80 -12.36 18.36
C SER A 165 13.14 -11.91 18.94
N THR A 166 14.22 -12.62 18.63
CA THR A 166 15.60 -12.36 19.09
C THR A 166 16.41 -11.51 18.11
N ALA A 167 15.86 -11.16 16.93
CA ALA A 167 16.57 -10.36 15.94
C ALA A 167 16.96 -8.99 16.50
N ALA A 168 18.24 -8.65 16.37
CA ALA A 168 18.75 -7.36 16.79
C ALA A 168 18.14 -6.23 15.95
N LYS A 169 18.08 -5.02 16.49
CA LYS A 169 17.52 -3.85 15.78
C LYS A 169 18.20 -3.58 14.42
N SER A 170 19.47 -3.89 14.30
CA SER A 170 20.22 -3.78 13.03
C SER A 170 19.81 -4.80 11.97
N GLU A 171 19.04 -5.83 12.36
CA GLU A 171 18.54 -6.87 11.46
C GLU A 171 17.05 -6.70 11.13
N TRP A 172 16.42 -5.62 11.63
CA TRP A 172 15.03 -5.33 11.32
C TRP A 172 14.87 -4.97 9.85
N PRO A 173 13.73 -5.34 9.21
CA PRO A 173 13.51 -5.11 7.79
C PRO A 173 13.63 -3.63 7.43
N ALA A 174 14.53 -3.31 6.52
CA ALA A 174 14.87 -1.95 6.13
C ALA A 174 14.95 -1.80 4.61
N TYR A 175 14.74 -0.59 4.11
CA TYR A 175 14.86 -0.24 2.69
C TYR A 175 14.02 -1.12 1.76
N ASN A 176 12.86 -1.60 2.23
CA ASN A 176 11.89 -2.28 1.39
C ASN A 176 11.01 -1.26 0.67
N GLU A 177 10.61 -1.59 -0.55
CA GLU A 177 9.73 -0.76 -1.39
C GLU A 177 8.45 -1.53 -1.69
N ILE A 178 7.30 -1.01 -1.29
CA ILE A 178 5.98 -1.52 -1.66
C ILE A 178 5.35 -0.50 -2.61
N ILE A 179 5.14 -0.90 -3.87
CA ILE A 179 4.82 0.02 -4.94
C ILE A 179 3.58 -0.43 -5.69
N ARG A 180 2.65 0.51 -5.95
CA ARG A 180 1.44 0.29 -6.76
C ARG A 180 0.67 -0.97 -6.35
N SER A 181 0.62 -1.21 -5.04
CA SER A 181 -0.03 -2.38 -4.44
C SER A 181 -1.36 -1.99 -3.81
N TYR A 182 -2.25 -2.95 -3.72
CA TYR A 182 -3.59 -2.78 -3.17
C TYR A 182 -3.83 -3.78 -2.05
N SER A 183 -4.20 -3.28 -0.87
CA SER A 183 -4.54 -4.11 0.27
C SER A 183 -5.93 -3.79 0.77
N HIS A 184 -6.81 -4.80 0.86
CA HIS A 184 -8.21 -4.55 1.15
C HIS A 184 -8.94 -5.74 1.79
N ASN A 185 -10.05 -5.44 2.48
CA ASN A 185 -10.93 -6.44 3.09
C ASN A 185 -10.20 -7.42 4.00
N ASN A 186 -9.16 -6.97 4.69
CA ASN A 186 -8.50 -7.76 5.71
C ASN A 186 -9.30 -7.65 7.02
N TYR A 187 -9.45 -8.76 7.73
CA TYR A 187 -10.27 -8.88 8.93
C TYR A 187 -9.64 -9.82 9.93
N ASP A 188 -9.24 -9.31 11.09
CA ASP A 188 -8.83 -10.13 12.21
C ASP A 188 -10.07 -10.64 12.96
N PRO A 189 -10.29 -11.96 13.00
CA PRO A 189 -11.45 -12.53 13.68
C PRO A 189 -11.33 -12.57 15.21
N ASP A 190 -10.15 -12.30 15.79
CA ASP A 190 -9.93 -12.32 17.24
C ASP A 190 -10.47 -11.04 17.88
N ASP A 191 -9.92 -9.91 17.59
CA ASP A 191 -10.34 -8.63 18.16
C ASP A 191 -10.55 -7.49 17.14
N GLY A 192 -10.03 -7.66 15.93
CA GLY A 192 -10.16 -6.69 14.84
C GLY A 192 -9.25 -5.48 14.93
N GLU A 193 -8.24 -5.49 15.82
CA GLU A 193 -7.33 -4.34 16.00
C GLU A 193 -6.12 -4.35 15.07
N ASP A 194 -5.76 -5.49 14.49
CA ASP A 194 -4.51 -5.67 13.76
C ASP A 194 -4.69 -5.84 12.24
N ALA A 195 -5.92 -5.90 11.74
CA ALA A 195 -6.21 -6.11 10.32
C ALA A 195 -6.09 -4.83 9.49
N ASP A 196 -4.88 -4.35 9.36
CA ASP A 196 -4.53 -3.19 8.55
C ASP A 196 -4.43 -3.52 7.05
N GLY A 197 -4.48 -2.48 6.20
CA GLY A 197 -4.04 -2.64 4.81
C GLY A 197 -2.55 -2.89 4.72
N PHE A 198 -1.76 -1.99 5.27
CA PHE A 198 -0.30 -2.04 5.32
C PHE A 198 0.19 -1.72 6.72
N ALA A 199 1.15 -2.48 7.22
CA ALA A 199 1.79 -2.19 8.49
C ALA A 199 3.32 -2.20 8.38
N ALA A 200 3.95 -1.16 8.92
CA ALA A 200 5.38 -1.13 9.18
C ALA A 200 5.53 -0.80 10.67
N LYS A 201 5.26 -1.80 11.52
CA LYS A 201 5.05 -1.58 12.95
C LYS A 201 5.96 -2.44 13.83
N LEU A 202 6.12 -2.01 15.08
CA LEU A 202 6.80 -2.68 16.19
C LEU A 202 8.31 -2.85 16.02
N THR A 203 8.79 -3.43 14.92
CA THR A 203 10.19 -3.84 14.75
C THR A 203 10.66 -3.66 13.31
N VAL A 204 10.70 -2.41 12.87
CA VAL A 204 11.02 -2.04 11.48
C VAL A 204 12.24 -1.12 11.47
N GLY A 205 13.19 -1.41 10.56
CA GLY A 205 14.36 -0.59 10.30
C GLY A 205 14.05 0.63 9.41
N PRO A 206 15.02 1.48 9.12
CA PRO A 206 14.81 2.71 8.37
C PRO A 206 14.61 2.48 6.86
N GLY A 207 14.10 3.52 6.18
CA GLY A 207 14.11 3.63 4.72
C GLY A 207 13.07 2.79 3.98
N ASN A 208 12.08 2.22 4.67
CA ASN A 208 10.96 1.55 4.03
C ASN A 208 10.03 2.56 3.36
N LEU A 209 9.55 2.23 2.17
CA LEU A 209 8.76 3.09 1.30
C LEU A 209 7.45 2.40 0.87
N PHE A 210 6.34 3.13 0.98
CA PHE A 210 5.09 2.82 0.29
C PHE A 210 4.83 3.90 -0.74
N ASP A 211 4.70 3.52 -2.02
CA ASP A 211 4.52 4.48 -3.12
C ASP A 211 3.37 4.05 -4.03
N ALA A 212 2.43 4.94 -4.26
CA ALA A 212 1.26 4.71 -5.11
C ALA A 212 0.43 3.47 -4.70
N CYS A 213 0.30 3.23 -3.38
CA CYS A 213 -0.46 2.12 -2.83
C CYS A 213 -1.89 2.53 -2.46
N ILE A 214 -2.79 1.57 -2.39
CA ILE A 214 -4.18 1.75 -1.97
C ILE A 214 -4.47 0.81 -0.79
N ALA A 215 -5.00 1.36 0.31
CA ALA A 215 -5.58 0.60 1.41
C ALA A 215 -7.06 0.94 1.55
N ALA A 216 -7.94 -0.06 1.48
CA ALA A 216 -9.37 0.18 1.54
C ALA A 216 -10.14 -0.96 2.19
N TYR A 217 -11.19 -0.61 2.91
CA TYR A 217 -12.09 -1.63 3.49
C TYR A 217 -11.38 -2.62 4.41
N ASN A 218 -10.28 -2.24 5.06
CA ASN A 218 -9.69 -3.05 6.11
C ASN A 218 -10.42 -2.78 7.42
N VAL A 219 -10.54 -3.79 8.27
CA VAL A 219 -11.32 -3.65 9.51
C VAL A 219 -10.66 -2.68 10.46
N ASP A 220 -9.33 -2.63 10.51
CA ASP A 220 -8.63 -1.62 11.27
C ASP A 220 -8.12 -0.49 10.36
N ASP A 221 -6.85 -0.17 10.32
CA ASP A 221 -6.32 1.01 9.66
C ASP A 221 -5.92 0.77 8.19
N GLY A 222 -5.84 1.83 7.40
CA GLY A 222 -5.22 1.74 6.08
C GLY A 222 -3.72 1.51 6.17
N TRP A 223 -3.02 2.28 7.00
CA TRP A 223 -1.62 2.11 7.39
C TRP A 223 -1.46 2.17 8.90
N ASP A 224 -0.68 1.24 9.47
CA ASP A 224 -0.22 1.31 10.85
C ASP A 224 1.31 1.34 10.96
N LEU A 225 1.84 2.42 11.55
CA LEU A 225 3.28 2.62 11.83
C LEU A 225 3.56 2.64 13.34
N TYR A 226 2.97 1.70 14.07
CA TYR A 226 3.00 1.67 15.52
C TYR A 226 4.40 1.37 16.07
N SER A 227 4.87 2.20 16.99
CA SER A 227 6.04 1.93 17.83
C SER A 227 5.60 1.48 19.20
N LYS A 228 6.32 0.56 19.82
CA LYS A 228 6.00 0.00 21.14
C LYS A 228 7.18 0.18 22.11
N THR A 229 6.89 0.49 23.35
CA THR A 229 7.90 0.74 24.40
C THR A 229 8.85 -0.44 24.59
N ASP A 230 8.33 -1.66 24.49
CA ASP A 230 9.12 -2.89 24.66
C ASP A 230 10.24 -3.03 23.61
N THR A 231 10.02 -2.51 22.40
CA THR A 231 10.98 -2.60 21.28
C THR A 231 11.62 -1.25 20.95
N GLY A 232 11.04 -0.16 21.43
CA GLY A 232 11.46 1.20 21.16
C GLY A 232 11.04 1.72 19.76
N ALA A 233 11.63 2.83 19.37
CA ALA A 233 11.32 3.49 18.11
C ALA A 233 11.64 2.60 16.91
N ILE A 234 10.70 2.52 15.96
CA ILE A 234 10.94 1.98 14.63
C ILE A 234 11.76 2.97 13.77
N GLY A 235 12.26 2.52 12.63
CA GLY A 235 12.85 3.40 11.63
C GLY A 235 11.80 4.29 10.97
N ALA A 236 12.21 5.46 10.49
CA ALA A 236 11.33 6.34 9.74
C ALA A 236 10.87 5.68 8.43
N VAL A 237 9.57 5.79 8.15
CA VAL A 237 8.90 5.25 6.96
C VAL A 237 8.45 6.42 6.09
N THR A 238 8.54 6.26 4.78
CA THR A 238 7.98 7.20 3.79
C THR A 238 6.74 6.59 3.15
N ILE A 239 5.64 7.35 3.13
CA ILE A 239 4.43 7.02 2.39
C ILE A 239 4.17 8.16 1.39
N ARG A 240 3.99 7.84 0.12
CA ARG A 240 3.69 8.86 -0.88
C ARG A 240 2.76 8.39 -1.99
N ASN A 241 2.07 9.33 -2.63
CA ASN A 241 1.15 9.07 -3.75
C ASN A 241 0.10 8.00 -3.45
N SER A 242 -0.21 7.78 -2.17
CA SER A 242 -0.99 6.65 -1.69
C SER A 242 -2.38 7.06 -1.24
N ILE A 243 -3.30 6.11 -1.20
CA ILE A 243 -4.72 6.36 -0.92
C ILE A 243 -5.20 5.42 0.18
N ALA A 244 -5.80 5.99 1.24
CA ALA A 244 -6.51 5.24 2.29
C ALA A 244 -7.99 5.63 2.30
N TYR A 245 -8.89 4.67 2.09
CA TYR A 245 -10.31 4.99 2.13
C TYR A 245 -11.17 3.86 2.68
N ALA A 246 -12.28 4.26 3.31
CA ALA A 246 -13.30 3.35 3.83
C ALA A 246 -12.76 2.24 4.76
N ASN A 247 -11.63 2.51 5.47
CA ASN A 247 -11.12 1.60 6.50
C ASN A 247 -11.94 1.75 7.80
N GLY A 248 -12.00 0.70 8.61
CA GLY A 248 -12.83 0.55 9.79
C GLY A 248 -13.98 -0.42 9.60
N ALA A 249 -14.15 -0.96 8.38
CA ALA A 249 -15.05 -2.06 8.03
C ALA A 249 -14.65 -2.64 6.68
N THR A 250 -14.93 -3.92 6.47
CA THR A 250 -14.82 -4.54 5.14
C THR A 250 -15.91 -4.04 4.19
N SER A 251 -15.80 -4.32 2.91
CA SER A 251 -16.75 -3.85 1.89
C SER A 251 -18.16 -4.44 2.04
N ASP A 252 -18.32 -5.55 2.74
CA ASP A 252 -19.61 -6.14 3.11
C ASP A 252 -20.18 -5.58 4.42
N GLY A 253 -19.45 -4.65 5.07
CA GLY A 253 -19.87 -4.01 6.31
C GLY A 253 -19.42 -4.72 7.59
N THR A 254 -18.64 -5.78 7.52
CA THR A 254 -18.07 -6.43 8.72
C THR A 254 -17.12 -5.47 9.42
N SER A 255 -17.34 -5.25 10.71
CA SER A 255 -16.52 -4.37 11.55
C SER A 255 -16.53 -4.87 12.98
N THR A 256 -15.61 -4.36 13.81
CA THR A 256 -15.54 -4.65 15.25
C THR A 256 -15.62 -3.36 16.07
N SER A 257 -15.90 -3.50 17.36
CA SER A 257 -15.91 -2.35 18.29
C SER A 257 -14.50 -1.84 18.61
N ASN A 258 -13.49 -2.69 18.44
CA ASN A 258 -12.10 -2.40 18.80
C ASN A 258 -11.34 -1.71 17.66
N SER A 259 -11.79 -1.89 16.41
CA SER A 259 -11.10 -1.32 15.25
C SER A 259 -11.08 0.21 15.28
N ASP A 260 -9.93 0.77 15.04
CA ASP A 260 -9.72 2.22 14.92
C ASP A 260 -10.31 2.76 13.62
N GLY A 261 -9.92 2.22 12.50
CA GLY A 261 -10.39 2.63 11.17
C GLY A 261 -9.84 3.99 10.75
N ASN A 262 -8.55 4.25 10.98
CA ASN A 262 -7.88 5.42 10.45
C ASN A 262 -7.43 5.18 9.00
N GLY A 263 -7.22 6.26 8.25
CA GLY A 263 -6.53 6.16 6.97
C GLY A 263 -5.05 5.88 7.15
N PHE A 264 -4.35 6.74 7.88
CA PHE A 264 -2.91 6.63 8.16
C PHE A 264 -2.66 6.87 9.65
N LYS A 265 -2.26 5.82 10.37
CA LYS A 265 -1.88 5.83 11.77
C LYS A 265 -0.35 5.85 11.88
N LEU A 266 0.21 6.97 12.34
CA LEU A 266 1.62 7.32 12.18
C LEU A 266 2.40 7.27 13.49
N GLY A 267 2.13 6.31 14.36
CA GLY A 267 2.87 6.16 15.60
C GLY A 267 2.18 5.36 16.67
N GLY A 268 2.77 5.33 17.86
CA GLY A 268 2.28 4.65 19.05
C GLY A 268 3.08 4.97 20.31
N GLU A 269 2.49 4.77 21.46
CA GLU A 269 3.08 4.79 22.81
C GLU A 269 3.98 6.00 23.13
N LYS A 270 3.70 7.18 22.55
CA LYS A 270 4.47 8.43 22.75
C LYS A 270 5.94 8.33 22.35
N ILE A 271 6.24 7.45 21.39
CA ILE A 271 7.60 7.28 20.85
C ILE A 271 7.78 8.16 19.62
N ALA A 272 8.82 9.00 19.65
CA ALA A 272 9.11 9.94 18.56
C ALA A 272 9.73 9.21 17.35
N VAL A 273 9.08 9.33 16.20
CA VAL A 273 9.58 8.86 14.89
C VAL A 273 9.23 9.90 13.83
N ASN A 274 10.18 10.25 12.97
CA ASN A 274 10.02 11.30 11.96
C ASN A 274 9.62 10.69 10.60
N HIS A 275 8.37 10.21 10.49
CA HIS A 275 7.84 9.70 9.24
C HIS A 275 7.66 10.82 8.20
N ILE A 276 7.55 10.42 6.92
CA ILE A 276 7.26 11.32 5.80
C ILE A 276 6.00 10.83 5.11
N VAL A 277 4.99 11.70 4.98
CA VAL A 277 3.76 11.41 4.24
C VAL A 277 3.53 12.55 3.24
N GLU A 278 3.54 12.22 1.96
CA GLU A 278 3.41 13.22 0.90
C GLU A 278 2.50 12.79 -0.24
N ASN A 279 1.82 13.74 -0.87
CA ASN A 279 0.95 13.54 -2.03
C ASN A 279 -0.09 12.42 -1.83
N SER A 280 -0.52 12.18 -0.60
CA SER A 280 -1.40 11.07 -0.23
C SER A 280 -2.81 11.57 0.10
N ILE A 281 -3.80 10.67 -0.05
CA ILE A 281 -5.21 11.02 0.10
C ILE A 281 -5.86 10.07 1.10
N ALA A 282 -6.61 10.65 2.06
CA ALA A 282 -7.41 9.89 3.02
C ALA A 282 -8.88 10.32 2.95
N PHE A 283 -9.81 9.39 2.75
CA PHE A 283 -11.22 9.75 2.73
C PHE A 283 -12.17 8.63 3.18
N ASN A 284 -13.31 9.01 3.73
CA ASN A 284 -14.36 8.10 4.19
C ASN A 284 -13.89 7.02 5.17
N ASN A 285 -12.76 7.20 5.86
CA ASN A 285 -12.34 6.28 6.91
C ASN A 285 -13.22 6.47 8.15
N LYS A 286 -13.43 5.41 8.93
CA LYS A 286 -14.31 5.40 10.11
C LYS A 286 -13.91 6.44 11.16
N LYS A 287 -12.61 6.68 11.35
CA LYS A 287 -12.06 7.58 12.36
C LYS A 287 -11.31 8.76 11.71
N HIS A 288 -9.99 8.77 11.73
CA HIS A 288 -9.19 9.88 11.22
C HIS A 288 -8.67 9.62 9.80
N GLY A 289 -8.48 10.69 9.02
CA GLY A 289 -7.75 10.60 7.76
C GLY A 289 -6.27 10.31 8.00
N PHE A 290 -5.61 11.21 8.72
CA PHE A 290 -4.21 11.10 9.15
C PHE A 290 -4.14 11.34 10.65
N THR A 291 -3.48 10.45 11.40
CA THR A 291 -3.27 10.63 12.84
C THR A 291 -1.82 10.37 13.24
N TYR A 292 -1.29 11.24 14.10
CA TYR A 292 0.04 11.05 14.71
C TYR A 292 0.06 9.86 15.69
N ASN A 293 -1.10 9.43 16.15
CA ASN A 293 -1.32 8.35 17.13
C ASN A 293 -0.29 8.38 18.28
N SER A 294 -0.26 9.48 19.02
CA SER A 294 0.67 9.75 20.13
C SER A 294 2.16 9.86 19.77
N ASN A 295 2.55 9.88 18.50
CA ASN A 295 3.94 10.10 18.07
C ASN A 295 4.34 11.59 18.19
N PRO A 296 5.17 12.01 19.17
CA PRO A 296 5.51 13.42 19.37
C PRO A 296 6.65 13.90 18.45
N GLY A 297 7.11 13.07 17.52
CA GLY A 297 8.22 13.40 16.62
C GLY A 297 7.88 14.46 15.58
N SER A 298 8.82 14.72 14.67
CA SER A 298 8.67 15.69 13.58
C SER A 298 8.20 14.98 12.30
N ILE A 299 6.96 14.48 12.28
CA ILE A 299 6.36 13.90 11.07
C ILE A 299 6.24 15.01 10.02
N GLN A 300 6.69 14.73 8.79
CA GLN A 300 6.56 15.63 7.65
C GLN A 300 5.28 15.28 6.86
N MET A 301 4.34 16.21 6.83
CA MET A 301 3.07 16.11 6.11
C MET A 301 3.07 17.12 4.98
N LYS A 302 3.17 16.65 3.71
CA LYS A 302 3.32 17.54 2.57
C LYS A 302 2.35 17.19 1.44
N ASN A 303 1.62 18.19 0.94
CA ASN A 303 0.72 18.03 -0.19
C ASN A 303 -0.29 16.87 -0.04
N ASN A 304 -0.81 16.62 1.18
CA ASN A 304 -1.81 15.59 1.39
C ASN A 304 -3.22 16.19 1.31
N SER A 305 -4.18 15.39 0.87
CA SER A 305 -5.61 15.74 0.90
C SER A 305 -6.38 14.80 1.81
N SER A 306 -7.28 15.34 2.61
CA SER A 306 -8.13 14.54 3.49
C SER A 306 -9.58 15.03 3.42
N TRP A 307 -10.51 14.10 3.20
CA TRP A 307 -11.91 14.42 2.96
C TRP A 307 -12.86 13.45 3.65
N ASN A 308 -13.89 13.99 4.33
CA ASN A 308 -15.06 13.25 4.81
C ASN A 308 -14.73 12.02 5.67
N ASN A 309 -13.67 12.08 6.50
CA ASN A 309 -13.43 11.03 7.48
C ASN A 309 -14.34 11.22 8.70
N GLY A 310 -14.68 10.13 9.37
CA GLY A 310 -15.69 10.11 10.45
C GLY A 310 -15.34 10.96 11.67
N GLN A 311 -14.06 11.24 11.88
CA GLN A 311 -13.54 12.20 12.86
C GLN A 311 -12.70 13.28 12.18
N SER A 312 -11.53 13.65 12.73
CA SER A 312 -10.67 14.66 12.13
C SER A 312 -9.99 14.14 10.85
N ASN A 313 -9.92 14.99 9.84
CA ASN A 313 -9.12 14.71 8.67
C ASN A 313 -7.62 14.66 9.02
N PHE A 314 -7.16 15.55 9.93
CA PHE A 314 -5.82 15.56 10.50
C PHE A 314 -5.91 15.62 12.03
N ALA A 315 -5.39 14.61 12.72
CA ALA A 315 -5.40 14.46 14.17
C ALA A 315 -3.98 14.42 14.72
N PHE A 316 -3.43 15.60 15.03
CA PHE A 316 -2.07 15.81 15.54
C PHE A 316 -2.13 16.70 16.77
N ASP A 317 -2.38 16.11 17.94
CA ASP A 317 -2.61 16.85 19.20
C ASP A 317 -1.35 17.37 19.84
N VAL A 318 -0.21 16.65 19.71
CA VAL A 318 1.07 16.96 20.32
C VAL A 318 2.20 16.60 19.34
N GLY A 319 3.30 17.32 19.38
CA GLY A 319 4.49 17.02 18.59
C GLY A 319 5.04 18.23 17.86
N THR A 320 6.13 18.01 17.12
CA THR A 320 6.85 19.04 16.35
C THR A 320 6.69 18.80 14.84
N HIS A 321 5.48 18.42 14.43
CA HIS A 321 5.17 18.05 13.05
C HIS A 321 5.38 19.24 12.08
N LEU A 322 5.69 18.93 10.83
CA LEU A 322 5.92 19.91 9.78
C LEU A 322 4.85 19.77 8.69
N PHE A 323 4.03 20.78 8.53
CA PHE A 323 2.93 20.79 7.58
C PHE A 323 3.18 21.74 6.42
N THR A 324 3.03 21.25 5.18
CA THR A 324 3.19 22.06 3.97
C THR A 324 2.12 21.68 2.94
N ASN A 325 1.33 22.63 2.47
CA ASN A 325 0.33 22.47 1.39
C ASN A 325 -0.69 21.34 1.61
N ASN A 326 -1.05 21.02 2.84
CA ASN A 326 -2.09 20.02 3.07
C ASN A 326 -3.49 20.61 2.92
N LEU A 327 -4.42 19.80 2.47
CA LEU A 327 -5.82 20.15 2.26
C LEU A 327 -6.72 19.26 3.11
N SER A 328 -7.50 19.88 3.98
CA SER A 328 -8.56 19.24 4.75
C SER A 328 -9.91 19.79 4.34
N PHE A 329 -10.83 18.92 3.93
CA PHE A 329 -12.17 19.31 3.49
C PHE A 329 -13.24 18.38 4.07
N GLN A 330 -14.26 18.95 4.72
CA GLN A 330 -15.42 18.23 5.27
C GLN A 330 -15.03 17.05 6.20
N GLY A 331 -14.35 17.30 7.31
CA GLY A 331 -14.14 16.28 8.35
C GLY A 331 -15.32 16.15 9.32
N GLY A 332 -15.48 15.00 9.94
CA GLY A 332 -16.48 14.77 10.99
C GLY A 332 -16.24 15.61 12.25
N ALA A 333 -14.98 15.93 12.54
CA ALA A 333 -14.55 16.83 13.61
C ALA A 333 -13.50 17.81 13.12
N SER A 334 -13.27 18.90 13.85
CA SER A 334 -12.21 19.86 13.55
C SER A 334 -10.84 19.21 13.60
N ASP A 335 -9.95 19.64 12.70
CA ASP A 335 -8.55 19.21 12.70
C ASP A 335 -7.80 19.70 13.94
N LYS A 336 -6.84 18.91 14.35
CA LYS A 336 -5.85 19.21 15.38
C LYS A 336 -4.49 19.17 14.74
N THR A 337 -3.74 20.24 14.81
CA THR A 337 -2.49 20.43 14.05
C THR A 337 -1.40 21.04 14.93
N SER A 338 -0.95 20.27 15.93
CA SER A 338 0.20 20.63 16.74
C SER A 338 1.50 20.47 15.94
N GLY A 339 2.24 21.56 15.77
CA GLY A 339 3.45 21.60 14.96
C GLY A 339 3.60 22.92 14.20
N THR A 340 4.44 22.93 13.19
CA THR A 340 4.74 24.13 12.38
C THR A 340 4.05 24.03 11.03
N ASP A 341 3.18 24.99 10.72
CA ASP A 341 2.78 25.28 9.34
C ASP A 341 3.93 26.01 8.66
N VAL A 342 4.70 25.28 7.86
CA VAL A 342 5.99 25.73 7.31
C VAL A 342 5.87 27.02 6.48
N SER A 343 4.73 27.23 5.85
CA SER A 343 4.54 28.33 4.89
C SER A 343 3.17 28.99 4.97
N SER A 344 2.37 28.66 5.99
CA SER A 344 0.96 29.10 6.11
C SER A 344 0.13 28.81 4.86
N THR A 345 0.38 27.66 4.23
CA THR A 345 -0.30 27.24 3.01
C THR A 345 -1.25 26.07 3.22
N ASN A 346 -1.30 25.51 4.44
CA ASN A 346 -2.21 24.43 4.73
C ASN A 346 -3.63 24.95 4.91
N VAL A 347 -4.61 24.20 4.38
CA VAL A 347 -6.03 24.46 4.56
C VAL A 347 -6.59 23.42 5.54
N TRP A 348 -7.12 23.89 6.67
CA TRP A 348 -7.58 23.04 7.76
C TRP A 348 -9.10 23.10 7.91
N TRP A 349 -9.70 21.97 8.24
CA TRP A 349 -11.12 21.89 8.61
C TRP A 349 -11.32 22.32 10.06
N LYS A 350 -11.83 23.53 10.27
CA LYS A 350 -12.09 24.11 11.59
C LYS A 350 -13.44 24.83 11.57
N ASN A 351 -14.26 24.61 12.59
CA ASN A 351 -15.57 25.25 12.72
C ASN A 351 -16.46 25.09 11.46
N LYS A 352 -16.47 23.91 10.87
CA LYS A 352 -17.22 23.57 9.63
C LYS A 352 -16.79 24.40 8.40
N LYS A 353 -15.55 24.86 8.36
CA LYS A 353 -14.95 25.56 7.21
C LYS A 353 -13.56 25.02 6.94
N SER A 354 -13.19 24.95 5.67
CA SER A 354 -11.84 24.64 5.23
C SER A 354 -11.10 25.94 4.94
N VAL A 355 -10.23 26.35 5.84
CA VAL A 355 -9.62 27.69 5.79
C VAL A 355 -8.15 27.65 6.20
N ASN A 356 -7.33 28.52 5.60
CA ASN A 356 -5.96 28.77 6.04
C ASN A 356 -5.82 30.10 6.79
N ASP A 357 -4.66 30.33 7.38
CA ASP A 357 -4.36 31.54 8.16
C ASP A 357 -4.29 32.82 7.29
N LYS A 358 -4.28 32.70 5.95
CA LYS A 358 -4.30 33.82 5.00
C LYS A 358 -5.70 34.18 4.51
N GLY A 359 -6.74 33.46 5.00
CA GLY A 359 -8.11 33.69 4.61
C GLY A 359 -8.57 32.96 3.34
N LEU A 360 -7.73 32.10 2.75
CA LEU A 360 -8.15 31.23 1.65
C LEU A 360 -9.18 30.24 2.19
N LEU A 361 -10.31 30.15 1.52
CA LEU A 361 -11.45 29.30 1.89
C LEU A 361 -11.72 28.28 0.79
N ALA A 362 -11.44 27.00 1.05
CA ALA A 362 -11.82 25.95 0.14
C ALA A 362 -13.31 25.60 0.25
N SER A 363 -13.95 25.44 -0.88
CA SER A 363 -15.36 25.12 -1.07
C SER A 363 -15.58 23.92 -2.00
N ALA A 364 -16.80 23.49 -2.19
CA ALA A 364 -17.11 22.43 -3.16
C ALA A 364 -16.79 22.84 -4.61
N ASP A 365 -16.85 24.12 -4.91
CA ASP A 365 -16.59 24.68 -6.26
C ASP A 365 -15.10 24.60 -6.66
N ASP A 366 -14.23 24.36 -5.67
CA ASP A 366 -12.79 24.15 -5.93
C ASP A 366 -12.48 22.79 -6.58
N PHE A 367 -13.45 21.87 -6.60
CA PHE A 367 -13.26 20.53 -7.11
C PHE A 367 -14.14 20.22 -8.32
N ILE A 368 -13.58 19.51 -9.31
CA ILE A 368 -14.38 19.03 -10.45
C ILE A 368 -15.41 18.01 -9.97
N SER A 369 -15.07 17.17 -9.01
CA SER A 369 -15.99 16.19 -8.42
C SER A 369 -15.60 15.85 -6.98
N LEU A 370 -16.61 15.71 -6.14
CA LEU A 370 -16.52 15.15 -4.79
C LEU A 370 -17.13 13.73 -4.73
N VAL A 371 -17.46 13.15 -5.88
CA VAL A 371 -17.92 11.74 -5.95
C VAL A 371 -16.71 10.82 -6.00
N PRO A 372 -16.52 9.96 -4.99
CA PRO A 372 -15.38 9.05 -4.92
C PRO A 372 -15.31 8.14 -6.15
N SER A 373 -14.13 8.02 -6.71
CA SER A 373 -13.81 7.08 -7.80
C SER A 373 -12.36 6.67 -7.63
N VAL A 374 -12.12 5.40 -7.30
CA VAL A 374 -10.77 4.83 -7.19
C VAL A 374 -10.72 3.58 -8.03
N THR A 375 -9.84 3.59 -9.01
CA THR A 375 -9.51 2.43 -9.84
C THR A 375 -8.00 2.29 -9.95
N ARG A 376 -7.52 1.27 -10.65
CA ARG A 376 -6.09 1.06 -10.92
C ARG A 376 -5.87 0.97 -12.41
N SER A 377 -4.84 1.61 -12.91
CA SER A 377 -4.35 1.40 -14.28
C SER A 377 -3.72 0.00 -14.41
N SER A 378 -3.41 -0.40 -15.63
CA SER A 378 -2.81 -1.72 -15.91
C SER A 378 -1.46 -1.94 -15.22
N ASP A 379 -0.74 -0.87 -14.90
CA ASP A 379 0.52 -0.91 -14.15
C ASP A 379 0.33 -0.82 -12.62
N GLY A 380 -0.92 -0.84 -12.14
CA GLY A 380 -1.30 -0.76 -10.73
C GLY A 380 -1.37 0.65 -10.15
N THR A 381 -1.04 1.68 -10.92
CA THR A 381 -1.10 3.07 -10.44
C THR A 381 -2.54 3.48 -10.08
N PRO A 382 -2.77 4.10 -8.92
CA PRO A 382 -4.09 4.58 -8.53
C PRO A 382 -4.64 5.64 -9.51
N VAL A 383 -5.91 5.51 -9.88
CA VAL A 383 -6.62 6.44 -10.76
C VAL A 383 -7.88 6.92 -10.08
N LEU A 384 -7.98 8.23 -9.85
CA LEU A 384 -9.08 8.88 -9.14
C LEU A 384 -10.06 9.60 -10.07
N GLY A 385 -9.86 9.54 -11.39
CA GLY A 385 -10.67 10.29 -12.33
C GLY A 385 -10.74 11.79 -11.99
N ASN A 386 -11.93 12.32 -11.82
CA ASN A 386 -12.17 13.71 -11.43
C ASN A 386 -12.36 13.91 -9.91
N PHE A 387 -12.33 12.85 -9.11
CA PHE A 387 -12.51 12.95 -7.66
C PHE A 387 -11.38 13.77 -7.02
N LEU A 388 -11.73 14.78 -6.24
CA LEU A 388 -10.84 15.77 -5.61
C LEU A 388 -9.86 16.47 -6.58
N LYS A 389 -10.10 16.40 -7.89
CA LYS A 389 -9.32 17.17 -8.86
C LYS A 389 -9.74 18.62 -8.82
N LEU A 390 -8.78 19.54 -8.74
CA LEU A 390 -9.05 20.95 -8.65
C LEU A 390 -9.72 21.45 -9.95
N ALA A 391 -10.76 22.27 -9.79
CA ALA A 391 -11.42 22.98 -10.89
C ALA A 391 -10.52 24.11 -11.39
N ALA A 392 -10.64 24.48 -12.67
CA ALA A 392 -9.75 25.48 -13.30
C ALA A 392 -9.74 26.86 -12.62
N GLY A 393 -10.81 27.21 -11.87
CA GLY A 393 -10.92 28.47 -11.12
C GLY A 393 -10.62 28.35 -9.63
N SER A 394 -10.11 27.21 -9.18
CA SER A 394 -9.87 26.97 -7.76
C SER A 394 -8.76 27.87 -7.20
N ASP A 395 -9.01 28.50 -6.04
CA ASP A 395 -8.03 29.29 -5.32
C ASP A 395 -6.89 28.44 -4.72
N LEU A 396 -7.02 27.14 -4.72
CA LEU A 396 -5.99 26.19 -4.27
C LEU A 396 -4.87 26.01 -5.30
N ILE A 397 -5.13 26.36 -6.58
CA ILE A 397 -4.15 26.25 -7.65
C ILE A 397 -3.09 27.33 -7.49
N GLY A 398 -1.82 26.91 -7.44
CA GLY A 398 -0.66 27.80 -7.34
C GLY A 398 -0.52 28.54 -5.99
N SER A 399 -1.40 28.27 -5.03
CA SER A 399 -1.40 28.97 -3.72
C SER A 399 -0.50 28.32 -2.67
N GLY A 400 0.17 27.24 -3.02
CA GLY A 400 1.12 26.52 -2.16
C GLY A 400 2.54 27.09 -2.17
N THR A 401 3.44 26.35 -1.58
CA THR A 401 4.87 26.63 -1.54
C THR A 401 5.69 25.42 -2.05
N PRO A 402 6.75 25.65 -2.87
CA PRO A 402 7.12 26.93 -3.50
C PRO A 402 6.00 27.48 -4.40
N ALA A 403 6.12 28.77 -4.74
CA ALA A 403 5.10 29.45 -5.56
C ALA A 403 4.78 28.67 -6.85
N GLY A 404 3.49 28.57 -7.19
CA GLY A 404 2.99 27.77 -8.31
C GLY A 404 2.65 26.32 -7.97
N THR A 405 2.91 25.87 -6.73
CA THR A 405 2.46 24.56 -6.23
C THR A 405 0.99 24.64 -5.81
N ASN A 406 0.23 23.59 -6.06
CA ASN A 406 -1.14 23.49 -5.56
C ASN A 406 -1.16 23.14 -4.06
N ILE A 407 -2.27 23.46 -3.41
CA ILE A 407 -2.58 22.95 -2.06
C ILE A 407 -3.34 21.63 -2.22
N GLY A 408 -2.89 20.59 -1.49
CA GLY A 408 -3.44 19.24 -1.59
C GLY A 408 -2.67 18.33 -2.55
N ALA A 409 -3.09 17.07 -2.60
CA ALA A 409 -2.44 15.99 -3.36
C ALA A 409 -2.77 15.98 -4.87
N ARG A 410 -3.65 16.89 -5.35
CA ARG A 410 -4.13 16.86 -6.74
C ARG A 410 -4.26 18.25 -7.36
#